data_0085afa8cf1c8b2340847a98d90b1e96
#
_entry.id   0085afa8cf1c8b2340847a98d90b1e96
#
_cell.length_a   1.000
_cell.length_b   1.000
_cell.length_c   1.000
_cell.angle_alpha   90.00
_cell.angle_beta   90.00
_cell.angle_gamma   90.00
#
_symmetry.space_group_name_H-M   'P 1'
#
loop_
_entity.id
_entity.type
_entity.pdbx_description
1 polymer ?
#
loop_
_entity_poly.entity_id
_entity_poly.type
_entity_poly.pdbx_seq_one_letter_code
_entity_poly.pdbx_strand_id
1 'polypeptide(L)'
;MPQSLPTDPTAAGLDTGLDTGLAGGLDSDLDTGLDTGLDVETDVDAAGATGAPEEILLELVDDEGVTIGTAEKHWAHQQPGRLHRAFSVFLFDRQGRMLLQRRALGKYHSPGVWSNTCCGHPYPDEPPFVAAARRTAEELGVAPALLCEAGTVRYDLPDEASGLIEREWNHLFVGLVTAPVRPNPDEVDDYAFVTAGELRELEAERPFSVWFRTVFEAALPGIREIAGNDW
;
A
#
# COMPACT_ATOMS: atom_id res chain seq x y z
N MET A 1 -32.02 39.61 -27.09
CA MET A 1 -30.93 40.31 -27.75
C MET A 1 -29.66 39.71 -27.20
N PRO A 2 -28.94 38.88 -27.99
CA PRO A 2 -27.66 38.30 -27.57
C PRO A 2 -26.53 39.27 -27.95
N GLN A 3 -25.54 39.38 -27.08
CA GLN A 3 -24.30 40.08 -27.43
C GLN A 3 -23.15 39.07 -27.55
N SER A 4 -22.48 39.17 -28.66
CA SER A 4 -21.49 38.32 -29.27
C SER A 4 -20.12 38.44 -28.58
N LEU A 5 -19.38 37.31 -28.59
CA LEU A 5 -17.96 37.17 -28.32
C LEU A 5 -17.11 37.89 -29.43
N PRO A 6 -15.88 38.30 -29.13
CA PRO A 6 -14.87 38.45 -30.17
C PRO A 6 -13.88 37.28 -30.19
N THR A 7 -13.59 36.86 -31.40
CA THR A 7 -12.63 35.87 -31.87
C THR A 7 -11.22 36.47 -31.99
N ASP A 8 -10.22 35.65 -31.64
CA ASP A 8 -8.85 35.43 -32.13
C ASP A 8 -8.35 36.37 -33.29
N PRO A 9 -7.03 36.54 -33.59
CA PRO A 9 -5.93 35.58 -33.59
C PRO A 9 -4.52 36.19 -33.31
N THR A 10 -3.48 35.36 -33.08
CA THR A 10 -2.28 35.33 -33.95
C THR A 10 -1.22 34.33 -33.44
N ALA A 11 -0.88 33.44 -34.36
CA ALA A 11 0.30 32.59 -34.35
C ALA A 11 1.54 33.40 -34.71
N ALA A 12 2.68 33.09 -34.09
CA ALA A 12 4.00 33.33 -34.70
C ALA A 12 4.97 32.25 -34.21
N GLY A 13 5.39 31.44 -35.14
CA GLY A 13 6.48 30.50 -35.00
C GLY A 13 7.84 31.20 -34.98
N LEU A 14 8.79 30.55 -34.37
CA LEU A 14 10.23 30.79 -34.57
C LEU A 14 10.94 29.44 -34.63
N ASP A 15 11.28 29.08 -35.83
CA ASP A 15 12.26 28.10 -36.27
C ASP A 15 13.66 28.71 -36.12
N THR A 16 14.60 28.03 -35.45
CA THR A 16 16.04 28.21 -35.70
C THR A 16 16.75 26.88 -35.49
N GLY A 17 17.01 26.22 -36.59
CA GLY A 17 18.01 25.18 -36.69
C GLY A 17 19.43 25.77 -36.58
N LEU A 18 20.31 24.97 -35.99
CA LEU A 18 21.78 25.06 -36.20
C LEU A 18 22.36 23.65 -36.12
N ASP A 19 22.68 23.18 -37.28
CA ASP A 19 23.59 22.09 -37.60
C ASP A 19 25.04 22.57 -37.48
N THR A 20 25.90 21.81 -36.82
CA THR A 20 27.34 21.72 -37.16
C THR A 20 27.91 20.43 -36.56
N GLY A 21 28.23 19.51 -37.44
CA GLY A 21 29.12 18.38 -37.18
C GLY A 21 30.58 18.80 -37.05
N LEU A 22 31.34 17.97 -36.38
CA LEU A 22 32.80 17.80 -36.61
C LEU A 22 33.24 16.42 -36.12
N ALA A 23 33.70 15.65 -37.08
CA ALA A 23 34.44 14.41 -36.89
C ALA A 23 35.88 14.71 -36.49
N GLY A 24 36.49 13.84 -35.72
CA GLY A 24 37.93 13.89 -35.44
C GLY A 24 38.35 12.62 -34.69
N GLY A 25 38.77 11.62 -35.44
CA GLY A 25 39.46 10.45 -34.92
C GLY A 25 40.93 10.78 -34.60
N LEU A 26 41.45 10.10 -33.60
CA LEU A 26 42.89 9.85 -33.45
C LEU A 26 43.09 8.49 -32.78
N ASP A 27 43.62 7.58 -33.56
CA ASP A 27 44.34 6.39 -33.12
C ASP A 27 45.59 6.77 -32.30
N SER A 28 45.87 6.04 -31.26
CA SER A 28 47.25 5.71 -30.91
C SER A 28 47.30 4.51 -29.95
N ASP A 29 47.84 3.44 -30.47
CA ASP A 29 48.38 2.28 -29.76
C ASP A 29 49.36 2.66 -28.70
N LEU A 30 49.27 2.08 -27.52
CA LEU A 30 50.43 1.80 -26.64
C LEU A 30 50.14 0.51 -25.85
N ASP A 31 50.72 -0.53 -26.38
CA ASP A 31 51.03 -1.80 -25.74
C ASP A 31 52.09 -1.59 -24.67
N THR A 32 51.80 -1.91 -23.41
CA THR A 32 52.84 -2.31 -22.45
C THR A 32 52.26 -3.41 -21.54
N GLY A 33 52.68 -4.61 -21.83
CA GLY A 33 52.46 -5.77 -20.97
C GLY A 33 53.21 -5.61 -19.63
N LEU A 34 52.53 -5.98 -18.57
CA LEU A 34 53.12 -6.44 -17.31
C LEU A 34 52.22 -7.54 -16.74
N ASP A 35 52.65 -8.75 -17.01
CA ASP A 35 52.27 -9.97 -16.35
C ASP A 35 52.72 -9.94 -14.89
N THR A 36 51.78 -9.93 -13.94
CA THR A 36 52.06 -10.38 -12.58
C THR A 36 50.86 -11.21 -12.13
N GLY A 37 50.99 -12.52 -12.30
CA GLY A 37 50.09 -13.49 -11.71
C GLY A 37 50.05 -13.34 -10.18
N LEU A 38 48.88 -13.13 -9.68
CA LEU A 38 48.48 -13.42 -8.32
C LEU A 38 47.11 -14.10 -8.41
N ASP A 39 47.18 -15.44 -8.43
CA ASP A 39 46.01 -16.31 -8.19
C ASP A 39 45.55 -16.05 -6.76
N VAL A 40 44.52 -15.22 -6.62
CA VAL A 40 43.73 -15.17 -5.39
C VAL A 40 42.54 -16.11 -5.62
N GLU A 41 42.70 -17.35 -5.20
CA GLU A 41 41.57 -18.24 -4.96
C GLU A 41 40.68 -17.58 -3.89
N THR A 42 39.64 -16.92 -4.33
CA THR A 42 38.55 -16.56 -3.44
C THR A 42 37.62 -17.75 -3.36
N ASP A 43 37.85 -18.61 -2.39
CA ASP A 43 36.85 -19.51 -1.86
C ASP A 43 35.69 -18.65 -1.36
N VAL A 44 34.75 -18.38 -2.24
CA VAL A 44 33.40 -17.97 -1.85
C VAL A 44 32.68 -19.20 -1.36
N ASP A 45 32.80 -19.47 -0.07
CA ASP A 45 31.93 -20.36 0.63
C ASP A 45 30.48 -19.93 0.31
N ALA A 46 29.83 -20.69 -0.58
CA ALA A 46 28.39 -20.66 -0.77
C ALA A 46 27.74 -21.24 0.50
N ALA A 47 27.84 -20.52 1.60
CA ALA A 47 26.98 -20.75 2.75
C ALA A 47 25.55 -20.45 2.29
N GLY A 48 24.82 -21.52 2.00
CA GLY A 48 23.38 -21.44 1.72
C GLY A 48 22.70 -20.71 2.87
N ALA A 49 22.29 -19.50 2.59
CA ALA A 49 21.43 -18.74 3.48
C ALA A 49 20.05 -19.44 3.49
N THR A 50 19.90 -20.43 4.35
CA THR A 50 18.60 -20.83 4.88
C THR A 50 18.22 -19.75 5.87
N GLY A 51 17.84 -18.58 5.34
CA GLY A 51 17.30 -17.51 6.15
C GLY A 51 16.02 -18.03 6.79
N ALA A 52 15.99 -18.10 8.12
CA ALA A 52 14.73 -18.16 8.83
C ALA A 52 13.85 -17.02 8.31
N PRO A 53 12.53 -17.21 8.15
CA PRO A 53 11.65 -16.13 7.71
C PRO A 53 11.89 -14.93 8.63
N GLU A 54 12.15 -13.77 8.02
CA GLU A 54 12.43 -12.54 8.76
C GLU A 54 11.26 -12.26 9.71
N GLU A 55 11.53 -12.21 11.00
CA GLU A 55 10.50 -11.97 12.01
C GLU A 55 9.91 -10.57 11.82
N ILE A 56 8.64 -10.52 11.45
CA ILE A 56 7.93 -9.24 11.34
C ILE A 56 7.58 -8.77 12.74
N LEU A 57 8.22 -7.69 13.18
CA LEU A 57 7.93 -7.05 14.46
C LEU A 57 6.86 -5.99 14.32
N LEU A 58 5.95 -5.92 15.29
CA LEU A 58 4.90 -4.92 15.45
C LEU A 58 5.17 -4.06 16.66
N GLU A 59 4.72 -2.80 16.62
CA GLU A 59 4.72 -1.93 17.81
C GLU A 59 3.55 -2.30 18.73
N LEU A 60 3.87 -2.67 19.98
CA LEU A 60 2.89 -2.73 21.06
C LEU A 60 2.60 -1.34 21.57
N VAL A 61 1.33 -1.05 21.83
CA VAL A 61 0.90 0.26 22.35
C VAL A 61 0.05 0.11 23.61
N ASP A 62 0.00 1.18 24.41
CA ASP A 62 -0.93 1.30 25.53
C ASP A 62 -2.32 1.76 25.10
N ASP A 63 -3.19 2.01 26.06
CA ASP A 63 -4.57 2.44 25.83
C ASP A 63 -4.69 3.86 25.25
N GLU A 64 -3.62 4.63 25.25
CA GLU A 64 -3.48 5.96 24.65
C GLU A 64 -2.80 5.92 23.27
N GLY A 65 -2.38 4.73 22.81
CA GLY A 65 -1.68 4.54 21.53
C GLY A 65 -0.19 4.87 21.56
N VAL A 66 0.38 5.00 22.76
CA VAL A 66 1.83 5.22 22.93
C VAL A 66 2.57 3.89 22.83
N THR A 67 3.66 3.86 22.06
CA THR A 67 4.49 2.67 21.91
C THR A 67 5.14 2.28 23.23
N ILE A 68 4.94 1.02 23.66
CA ILE A 68 5.47 0.45 24.90
C ILE A 68 6.47 -0.69 24.68
N GLY A 69 6.69 -1.07 23.42
CA GLY A 69 7.62 -2.13 23.03
C GLY A 69 7.30 -2.70 21.66
N THR A 70 7.91 -3.84 21.34
CA THR A 70 7.68 -4.57 20.10
C THR A 70 7.39 -6.04 20.37
N ALA A 71 6.74 -6.70 19.42
CA ALA A 71 6.46 -8.13 19.48
C ALA A 71 6.48 -8.74 18.08
N GLU A 72 6.81 -10.02 18.00
CA GLU A 72 6.63 -10.80 16.78
C GLU A 72 5.13 -10.82 16.41
N LYS A 73 4.86 -10.67 15.11
CA LYS A 73 3.51 -10.46 14.58
C LYS A 73 2.54 -11.58 14.98
N HIS A 74 2.89 -12.84 14.77
CA HIS A 74 2.01 -13.95 15.10
C HIS A 74 1.75 -14.03 16.61
N TRP A 75 2.79 -13.81 17.43
CA TRP A 75 2.65 -13.77 18.89
C TRP A 75 1.74 -12.65 19.38
N ALA A 76 1.76 -11.48 18.74
CA ALA A 76 0.87 -10.38 19.10
C ALA A 76 -0.61 -10.72 18.87
N HIS A 77 -0.91 -11.56 17.87
CA HIS A 77 -2.27 -12.00 17.56
C HIS A 77 -2.72 -13.25 18.32
N GLN A 78 -1.81 -14.01 18.95
CA GLN A 78 -2.20 -15.15 19.79
C GLN A 78 -3.02 -14.72 21.00
N GLN A 79 -3.98 -15.56 21.41
CA GLN A 79 -4.79 -15.28 22.61
C GLN A 79 -3.93 -14.96 23.84
N PRO A 80 -4.28 -13.95 24.64
CA PRO A 80 -5.50 -13.14 24.57
C PRO A 80 -5.43 -11.94 23.62
N GLY A 81 -4.48 -11.86 22.71
CA GLY A 81 -4.19 -10.72 21.85
C GLY A 81 -3.44 -9.61 22.62
N ARG A 82 -2.55 -8.90 21.93
CA ARG A 82 -1.83 -7.75 22.48
C ARG A 82 -2.18 -6.52 21.68
N LEU A 83 -2.46 -5.42 22.38
CA LEU A 83 -2.78 -4.17 21.69
C LEU A 83 -1.54 -3.70 20.92
N HIS A 84 -1.68 -3.58 19.61
CA HIS A 84 -0.59 -3.20 18.72
C HIS A 84 -1.06 -2.21 17.65
N ARG A 85 -0.10 -1.49 17.07
CA ARG A 85 -0.36 -0.48 16.07
C ARG A 85 -0.68 -1.10 14.72
N ALA A 86 -1.75 -0.60 14.10
CA ALA A 86 -2.19 -1.01 12.78
C ALA A 86 -2.69 0.18 11.96
N PHE A 87 -2.98 -0.05 10.69
CA PHE A 87 -3.64 0.92 9.83
C PHE A 87 -4.65 0.25 8.89
N SER A 88 -5.63 1.04 8.46
CA SER A 88 -6.61 0.68 7.43
C SER A 88 -6.73 1.80 6.41
N VAL A 89 -6.77 1.43 5.13
CA VAL A 89 -6.86 2.35 3.99
C VAL A 89 -8.16 2.12 3.24
N PHE A 90 -8.82 3.21 2.85
CA PHE A 90 -9.99 3.23 1.99
C PHE A 90 -9.70 4.15 0.80
N LEU A 91 -9.49 3.60 -0.38
CA LEU A 91 -9.27 4.36 -1.60
C LEU A 91 -10.52 4.37 -2.47
N PHE A 92 -10.74 5.52 -3.09
CA PHE A 92 -11.86 5.74 -4.00
C PHE A 92 -11.35 6.12 -5.38
N ASP A 93 -12.07 5.73 -6.40
CA ASP A 93 -11.85 6.25 -7.75
C ASP A 93 -12.52 7.63 -7.94
N ARG A 94 -12.35 8.22 -9.13
CA ARG A 94 -12.94 9.53 -9.46
C ARG A 94 -14.47 9.52 -9.52
N GLN A 95 -15.08 8.36 -9.57
CA GLN A 95 -16.54 8.14 -9.54
C GLN A 95 -17.08 7.95 -8.13
N GLY A 96 -16.22 8.03 -7.10
CA GLY A 96 -16.59 7.82 -5.70
C GLY A 96 -16.85 6.35 -5.36
N ARG A 97 -16.35 5.39 -6.15
CA ARG A 97 -16.44 3.96 -5.87
C ARG A 97 -15.24 3.53 -5.02
N MET A 98 -15.49 2.76 -3.95
CA MET A 98 -14.48 2.23 -3.06
C MET A 98 -13.75 1.05 -3.71
N LEU A 99 -12.42 1.06 -3.62
CA LEU A 99 -11.59 -0.09 -3.96
C LEU A 99 -11.57 -1.07 -2.79
N LEU A 100 -12.17 -2.24 -2.99
CA LEU A 100 -12.07 -3.39 -2.09
C LEU A 100 -11.05 -4.38 -2.62
N GLN A 101 -10.44 -5.17 -1.72
CA GLN A 101 -9.65 -6.34 -2.07
C GLN A 101 -10.27 -7.63 -1.53
N ARG A 102 -10.10 -8.74 -2.24
CA ARG A 102 -10.24 -10.08 -1.70
C ARG A 102 -8.86 -10.62 -1.35
N ARG A 103 -8.66 -10.97 -0.09
CA ARG A 103 -7.38 -11.45 0.42
C ARG A 103 -6.97 -12.76 -0.25
N ALA A 104 -5.69 -12.91 -0.56
CA ALA A 104 -5.17 -14.14 -1.16
C ALA A 104 -5.44 -15.35 -0.27
N LEU A 105 -5.68 -16.51 -0.89
CA LEU A 105 -5.95 -17.77 -0.18
C LEU A 105 -4.75 -18.28 0.63
N GLY A 106 -3.54 -17.85 0.29
CA GLY A 106 -2.30 -18.18 1.01
C GLY A 106 -2.07 -17.39 2.30
N LYS A 107 -2.92 -16.42 2.62
CA LYS A 107 -2.79 -15.64 3.88
C LYS A 107 -3.08 -16.53 5.09
N TYR A 108 -2.21 -16.49 6.10
CA TYR A 108 -2.39 -17.26 7.35
C TYR A 108 -3.59 -16.79 8.20
N HIS A 109 -4.10 -15.59 7.92
CA HIS A 109 -5.13 -14.90 8.67
C HIS A 109 -6.19 -14.36 7.72
N SER A 110 -7.47 -14.66 7.97
CA SER A 110 -8.62 -14.28 7.14
C SER A 110 -8.38 -14.49 5.62
N PRO A 111 -8.03 -15.71 5.14
CA PRO A 111 -7.82 -15.96 3.72
C PRO A 111 -9.13 -15.92 2.94
N GLY A 112 -9.08 -15.39 1.70
CA GLY A 112 -10.18 -15.46 0.74
C GLY A 112 -11.39 -14.55 1.06
N VAL A 113 -11.36 -13.76 2.12
CA VAL A 113 -12.45 -12.84 2.48
C VAL A 113 -12.23 -11.46 1.84
N TRP A 114 -13.32 -10.71 1.65
CA TRP A 114 -13.28 -9.32 1.24
C TRP A 114 -12.87 -8.40 2.39
N SER A 115 -12.21 -7.30 2.06
CA SER A 115 -11.77 -6.29 3.03
C SER A 115 -11.69 -4.92 2.37
N ASN A 116 -11.42 -3.88 3.17
CA ASN A 116 -11.10 -2.54 2.67
C ASN A 116 -9.85 -2.58 1.77
N THR A 117 -9.50 -1.44 1.18
CA THR A 117 -8.45 -1.34 0.16
C THR A 117 -7.13 -1.97 0.59
N CYS A 118 -6.64 -1.66 1.79
CA CYS A 118 -5.41 -2.22 2.34
C CYS A 118 -5.46 -2.13 3.87
N CYS A 119 -4.88 -3.12 4.55
CA CYS A 119 -4.68 -3.15 5.99
C CYS A 119 -3.30 -3.69 6.30
N GLY A 120 -2.74 -3.28 7.41
CA GLY A 120 -1.45 -3.81 7.83
C GLY A 120 -0.90 -3.12 9.07
N HIS A 121 0.37 -3.37 9.29
CA HIS A 121 1.07 -2.87 10.45
C HIS A 121 2.28 -2.05 10.00
N PRO A 122 2.53 -0.89 10.63
CA PRO A 122 3.80 -0.22 10.50
C PRO A 122 4.94 -1.10 11.01
N TYR A 123 6.11 -0.98 10.41
CA TYR A 123 7.33 -1.46 11.06
C TYR A 123 7.61 -0.63 12.32
N PRO A 124 8.40 -1.14 13.28
CA PRO A 124 8.84 -0.32 14.40
C PRO A 124 9.43 1.02 13.93
N ASP A 125 8.99 2.11 14.55
CA ASP A 125 9.37 3.50 14.20
C ASP A 125 8.91 3.98 12.80
N GLU A 126 8.16 3.20 12.04
CA GLU A 126 7.59 3.62 10.77
C GLU A 126 6.29 4.41 11.02
N PRO A 127 6.16 5.66 10.52
CA PRO A 127 4.90 6.38 10.63
C PRO A 127 3.75 5.64 9.94
N PRO A 128 2.55 5.51 10.56
CA PRO A 128 1.42 4.77 9.99
C PRO A 128 1.02 5.22 8.58
N PHE A 129 1.13 6.52 8.28
CA PHE A 129 0.89 7.06 6.95
C PHE A 129 1.87 6.50 5.89
N VAL A 130 3.14 6.38 6.25
CA VAL A 130 4.19 5.83 5.36
C VAL A 130 3.93 4.35 5.13
N ALA A 131 3.65 3.59 6.19
CA ALA A 131 3.29 2.18 6.11
C ALA A 131 2.06 1.94 5.23
N ALA A 132 1.00 2.76 5.38
CA ALA A 132 -0.22 2.70 4.58
C ALA A 132 0.07 2.89 3.09
N ALA A 133 0.87 3.90 2.72
CA ALA A 133 1.25 4.15 1.33
C ALA A 133 2.12 3.02 0.76
N ARG A 134 3.12 2.56 1.52
CA ARG A 134 4.02 1.46 1.15
C ARG A 134 3.24 0.19 0.90
N ARG A 135 2.42 -0.26 1.86
CA ARG A 135 1.66 -1.51 1.72
C ARG A 135 0.63 -1.46 0.61
N THR A 136 -0.02 -0.31 0.39
CA THR A 136 -0.93 -0.14 -0.76
C THR A 136 -0.20 -0.33 -2.09
N ALA A 137 1.03 0.16 -2.21
CA ALA A 137 1.85 -0.06 -3.38
C ALA A 137 2.30 -1.52 -3.52
N GLU A 138 2.67 -2.18 -2.43
CA GLU A 138 3.09 -3.59 -2.41
C GLU A 138 1.95 -4.55 -2.74
N GLU A 139 0.76 -4.34 -2.18
CA GLU A 139 -0.40 -5.24 -2.35
C GLU A 139 -1.16 -5.00 -3.66
N LEU A 140 -1.34 -3.74 -4.05
CA LEU A 140 -2.22 -3.36 -5.17
C LEU A 140 -1.49 -2.71 -6.34
N GLY A 141 -0.18 -2.50 -6.23
CA GLY A 141 0.64 -1.91 -7.29
C GLY A 141 0.29 -0.44 -7.57
N VAL A 142 -0.35 0.27 -6.64
CA VAL A 142 -0.75 1.66 -6.79
C VAL A 142 -0.22 2.52 -5.65
N ALA A 143 0.29 3.71 -6.00
CA ALA A 143 0.50 4.77 -5.04
C ALA A 143 -0.79 5.61 -4.95
N PRO A 144 -1.34 5.87 -3.76
CA PRO A 144 -2.48 6.76 -3.62
C PRO A 144 -2.19 8.14 -4.20
N ALA A 145 -3.12 8.68 -5.01
CA ALA A 145 -2.99 10.04 -5.54
C ALA A 145 -3.26 11.11 -4.47
N LEU A 146 -4.03 10.73 -3.47
CA LEU A 146 -4.31 11.46 -2.24
C LEU A 146 -4.46 10.44 -1.13
N LEU A 147 -3.94 10.74 0.05
CA LEU A 147 -4.14 9.96 1.28
C LEU A 147 -4.25 10.93 2.45
N CYS A 148 -5.35 10.88 3.17
CA CYS A 148 -5.64 11.73 4.32
C CYS A 148 -5.93 10.89 5.56
N GLU A 149 -5.55 11.36 6.72
CA GLU A 149 -5.97 10.75 7.99
C GLU A 149 -7.47 10.91 8.19
N ALA A 150 -8.13 9.83 8.62
CA ALA A 150 -9.56 9.78 8.91
C ALA A 150 -9.84 9.38 10.37
N GLY A 151 -8.85 9.52 11.25
CA GLY A 151 -8.95 9.23 12.67
C GLY A 151 -8.29 7.92 13.08
N THR A 152 -8.64 7.46 14.26
CA THR A 152 -8.17 6.20 14.85
C THR A 152 -9.34 5.44 15.45
N VAL A 153 -9.22 4.12 15.51
CA VAL A 153 -10.18 3.27 16.21
C VAL A 153 -9.43 2.16 16.94
N ARG A 154 -9.90 1.83 18.14
CA ARG A 154 -9.42 0.68 18.91
C ARG A 154 -10.47 -0.41 18.90
N TYR A 155 -10.02 -1.65 18.70
CA TYR A 155 -10.88 -2.81 18.77
C TYR A 155 -10.16 -4.05 19.33
N ASP A 156 -10.96 -5.05 19.71
CA ASP A 156 -10.55 -6.35 20.19
C ASP A 156 -11.55 -7.37 19.63
N LEU A 157 -11.17 -8.02 18.53
CA LEU A 157 -12.06 -8.86 17.74
C LEU A 157 -11.45 -10.26 17.55
N PRO A 158 -12.13 -11.33 18.01
CA PRO A 158 -11.69 -12.67 17.70
C PRO A 158 -11.92 -13.00 16.22
N ASP A 159 -10.93 -13.54 15.55
CA ASP A 159 -11.08 -14.22 14.27
C ASP A 159 -11.25 -15.73 14.51
N GLU A 160 -12.48 -16.17 14.55
CA GLU A 160 -12.82 -17.59 14.84
C GLU A 160 -12.24 -18.55 13.78
N ALA A 161 -12.04 -18.08 12.55
CA ALA A 161 -11.52 -18.90 11.47
C ALA A 161 -10.04 -19.24 11.64
N SER A 162 -9.24 -18.31 12.13
CA SER A 162 -7.80 -18.50 12.39
C SER A 162 -7.49 -18.84 13.85
N GLY A 163 -8.40 -18.55 14.79
CA GLY A 163 -8.18 -18.63 16.23
C GLY A 163 -7.31 -17.50 16.79
N LEU A 164 -7.08 -16.47 15.99
CA LEU A 164 -6.28 -15.28 16.36
C LEU A 164 -7.17 -14.15 16.87
N ILE A 165 -6.55 -13.15 17.47
CA ILE A 165 -7.22 -11.96 18.01
C ILE A 165 -6.68 -10.72 17.31
N GLU A 166 -7.58 -9.93 16.75
CA GLU A 166 -7.32 -8.61 16.21
C GLU A 166 -7.51 -7.57 17.30
N ARG A 167 -6.44 -7.28 18.04
CA ARG A 167 -6.45 -6.28 19.11
C ARG A 167 -5.58 -5.12 18.70
N GLU A 168 -6.20 -4.12 18.06
CA GLU A 168 -5.47 -3.08 17.36
C GLU A 168 -5.83 -1.66 17.80
N TRP A 169 -4.81 -0.82 17.80
CA TRP A 169 -4.90 0.63 17.70
C TRP A 169 -4.71 1.00 16.23
N ASN A 170 -5.81 1.14 15.51
CA ASN A 170 -5.82 1.24 14.06
C ASN A 170 -5.93 2.69 13.59
N HIS A 171 -4.96 3.15 12.79
CA HIS A 171 -4.96 4.43 12.12
C HIS A 171 -5.73 4.33 10.80
N LEU A 172 -6.69 5.21 10.58
CA LEU A 172 -7.58 5.19 9.43
C LEU A 172 -7.13 6.21 8.40
N PHE A 173 -7.06 5.79 7.14
CA PHE A 173 -6.71 6.62 6.02
C PHE A 173 -7.74 6.51 4.91
N VAL A 174 -8.12 7.65 4.34
CA VAL A 174 -9.03 7.74 3.19
C VAL A 174 -8.34 8.50 2.07
N GLY A 175 -8.55 8.08 0.82
CA GLY A 175 -7.86 8.73 -0.28
C GLY A 175 -8.40 8.38 -1.66
N LEU A 176 -7.62 8.77 -2.67
CA LEU A 176 -7.95 8.59 -4.08
C LEU A 176 -6.94 7.72 -4.79
N VAL A 177 -7.43 6.84 -5.64
CA VAL A 177 -6.64 6.09 -6.61
C VAL A 177 -7.02 6.52 -8.02
N THR A 178 -6.02 6.81 -8.84
CA THR A 178 -6.22 7.23 -10.23
C THR A 178 -5.42 6.37 -11.23
N ALA A 179 -4.47 5.59 -10.73
CA ALA A 179 -3.69 4.66 -11.52
C ALA A 179 -4.39 3.29 -11.63
N PRO A 180 -4.11 2.52 -12.68
CA PRO A 180 -4.59 1.15 -12.79
C PRO A 180 -4.09 0.27 -11.65
N VAL A 181 -4.99 -0.51 -11.05
CA VAL A 181 -4.67 -1.48 -9.99
C VAL A 181 -3.93 -2.68 -10.61
N ARG A 182 -2.84 -3.09 -9.99
CA ARG A 182 -2.02 -4.25 -10.37
C ARG A 182 -1.71 -5.06 -9.12
N PRO A 183 -2.66 -5.90 -8.68
CA PRO A 183 -2.51 -6.63 -7.42
C PRO A 183 -1.34 -7.61 -7.46
N ASN A 184 -0.66 -7.73 -6.33
CA ASN A 184 0.28 -8.81 -6.08
C ASN A 184 -0.54 -10.07 -5.76
N PRO A 185 -0.45 -11.16 -6.54
CA PRO A 185 -1.27 -12.36 -6.35
C PRO A 185 -0.98 -13.11 -5.04
N ASP A 186 0.19 -12.89 -4.42
CA ASP A 186 0.51 -13.45 -3.11
C ASP A 186 -0.23 -12.74 -1.97
N GLU A 187 -0.73 -11.54 -2.21
CA GLU A 187 -1.42 -10.68 -1.23
C GLU A 187 -2.93 -10.58 -1.51
N VAL A 188 -3.30 -10.42 -2.79
CA VAL A 188 -4.66 -10.08 -3.24
C VAL A 188 -5.08 -11.03 -4.35
N ASP A 189 -6.14 -11.79 -4.11
CA ASP A 189 -6.70 -12.75 -5.08
C ASP A 189 -7.63 -12.06 -6.10
N ASP A 190 -8.38 -11.02 -5.66
CA ASP A 190 -9.31 -10.27 -6.50
C ASP A 190 -9.51 -8.85 -5.94
N TYR A 191 -10.04 -7.95 -6.76
CA TYR A 191 -10.42 -6.61 -6.30
C TYR A 191 -11.67 -6.10 -7.03
N ALA A 192 -12.38 -5.16 -6.43
CA ALA A 192 -13.54 -4.53 -7.04
C ALA A 192 -13.64 -3.06 -6.66
N PHE A 193 -14.14 -2.25 -7.59
CA PHE A 193 -14.61 -0.90 -7.30
C PHE A 193 -16.12 -0.94 -7.10
N VAL A 194 -16.58 -0.57 -5.90
CA VAL A 194 -18.00 -0.66 -5.52
C VAL A 194 -18.57 0.68 -5.07
N THR A 195 -19.83 0.92 -5.37
CA THR A 195 -20.65 1.96 -4.77
C THR A 195 -21.12 1.55 -3.38
N ALA A 196 -21.66 2.47 -2.59
CA ALA A 196 -22.26 2.15 -1.29
C ALA A 196 -23.40 1.14 -1.39
N GLY A 197 -24.15 1.14 -2.50
CA GLY A 197 -25.20 0.15 -2.78
C GLY A 197 -24.62 -1.25 -3.00
N GLU A 198 -23.68 -1.35 -3.92
CA GLU A 198 -23.00 -2.62 -4.24
C GLU A 198 -22.21 -3.18 -3.05
N LEU A 199 -21.64 -2.32 -2.19
CA LEU A 199 -21.02 -2.78 -0.95
C LEU A 199 -22.02 -3.53 -0.05
N ARG A 200 -23.22 -2.97 0.16
CA ARG A 200 -24.25 -3.62 0.97
C ARG A 200 -24.70 -4.96 0.40
N GLU A 201 -24.80 -5.07 -0.92
CA GLU A 201 -25.12 -6.32 -1.61
C GLU A 201 -24.00 -7.34 -1.44
N LEU A 202 -22.75 -6.91 -1.63
CA LEU A 202 -21.57 -7.78 -1.49
C LEU A 202 -21.41 -8.30 -0.06
N GLU A 203 -21.65 -7.47 0.96
CA GLU A 203 -21.61 -7.89 2.38
C GLU A 203 -22.71 -8.90 2.73
N ALA A 204 -23.85 -8.84 2.06
CA ALA A 204 -24.94 -9.81 2.27
C ALA A 204 -24.62 -11.19 1.64
N GLU A 205 -23.74 -11.23 0.62
CA GLU A 205 -23.47 -12.43 -0.17
C GLU A 205 -22.11 -13.07 0.11
N ARG A 206 -21.16 -12.30 0.62
CA ARG A 206 -19.75 -12.70 0.73
C ARG A 206 -19.19 -12.41 2.12
N PRO A 207 -18.26 -13.24 2.62
CA PRO A 207 -17.60 -12.97 3.88
C PRO A 207 -16.62 -11.79 3.76
N PHE A 208 -16.61 -10.98 4.81
CA PHE A 208 -15.67 -9.89 5.02
C PHE A 208 -14.76 -10.17 6.21
N SER A 209 -13.61 -9.50 6.27
CA SER A 209 -12.71 -9.55 7.41
C SER A 209 -13.41 -9.06 8.67
N VAL A 210 -13.07 -9.63 9.83
CA VAL A 210 -13.74 -9.35 11.11
C VAL A 210 -13.65 -7.87 11.52
N TRP A 211 -12.59 -7.17 11.12
CA TRP A 211 -12.38 -5.75 11.41
C TRP A 211 -13.10 -4.80 10.43
N PHE A 212 -13.48 -5.28 9.22
CA PHE A 212 -13.96 -4.41 8.14
C PHE A 212 -15.03 -3.42 8.60
N ARG A 213 -16.09 -3.91 9.22
CA ARG A 213 -17.22 -3.07 9.63
C ARG A 213 -16.80 -2.02 10.66
N THR A 214 -15.98 -2.40 11.64
CA THR A 214 -15.49 -1.52 12.70
C THR A 214 -14.66 -0.37 12.12
N VAL A 215 -13.70 -0.66 11.24
CA VAL A 215 -12.83 0.37 10.64
C VAL A 215 -13.58 1.22 9.61
N PHE A 216 -14.53 0.62 8.87
CA PHE A 216 -15.36 1.33 7.91
C PHE A 216 -16.27 2.38 8.59
N GLU A 217 -17.01 1.98 9.63
CA GLU A 217 -17.87 2.88 10.39
C GLU A 217 -17.10 4.02 11.04
N ALA A 218 -15.92 3.74 11.59
CA ALA A 218 -15.06 4.76 12.18
C ALA A 218 -14.49 5.73 11.12
N ALA A 219 -14.24 5.25 9.89
CA ALA A 219 -13.72 6.08 8.80
C ALA A 219 -14.81 6.86 8.04
N LEU A 220 -16.11 6.60 8.28
CA LEU A 220 -17.23 7.21 7.53
C LEU A 220 -17.17 8.74 7.42
N PRO A 221 -16.80 9.51 8.46
CA PRO A 221 -16.69 10.95 8.32
C PRO A 221 -15.69 11.35 7.22
N GLY A 222 -14.48 10.78 7.24
CA GLY A 222 -13.47 11.03 6.22
C GLY A 222 -13.85 10.47 4.83
N ILE A 223 -14.53 9.33 4.79
CA ILE A 223 -15.06 8.76 3.54
C ILE A 223 -16.03 9.73 2.88
N ARG A 224 -16.95 10.32 3.63
CA ARG A 224 -17.92 11.28 3.10
C ARG A 224 -17.28 12.56 2.59
N GLU A 225 -16.20 13.00 3.18
CA GLU A 225 -15.43 14.17 2.72
C GLU A 225 -14.77 13.90 1.34
N ILE A 226 -14.32 12.68 1.09
CA ILE A 226 -13.61 12.32 -0.15
C ILE A 226 -14.56 11.80 -1.23
N ALA A 227 -15.51 10.94 -0.87
CA ALA A 227 -16.34 10.19 -1.81
C ALA A 227 -17.82 10.65 -1.85
N GLY A 228 -18.23 11.55 -0.97
CA GLY A 228 -19.59 12.11 -0.92
C GLY A 228 -20.51 11.44 0.09
N ASN A 229 -21.70 12.04 0.27
CA ASN A 229 -22.63 11.69 1.34
C ASN A 229 -23.44 10.40 1.09
N ASP A 230 -23.29 9.78 -0.07
CA ASP A 230 -23.99 8.51 -0.39
C ASP A 230 -23.40 7.30 0.37
N TRP A 231 -22.24 7.52 0.97
CA TRP A 231 -21.56 6.56 1.85
C TRP A 231 -22.01 6.64 3.30
#